data_730139313ad03e402b19157b3a2abf59
#
_entry.id   730139313ad03e402b19157b3a2abf59
#
_cell.length_a   1.000
_cell.length_b   1.000
_cell.length_c   1.000
_cell.angle_alpha   90.00
_cell.angle_beta   90.00
_cell.angle_gamma   90.00
#
_symmetry.space_group_name_H-M   'P 1'
#
loop_
_entity.id
_entity.type
_entity.pdbx_description
1 polymer ?
#
loop_
_entity_poly.entity_id
_entity_poly.type
_entity_poly.pdbx_seq_one_letter_code
_entity_poly.pdbx_strand_id
1 'polypeptide(L)'
;MKLHLAARLFAAVLGAAVVVAVAMGVGAHVNLNRDFLGYLNEQAEGRLDLAVPSVTAGYRQQGSWDFLRERPDLWYRLLRPLPEDDRVPLTERPPASPTAAELTGASRRFTLLDAQRRRIVGFERPASDAVERAIMVDGLAVGWLVLTPFESASSGAEKRFADAQARTGWLVGGGAVLLAATVAFWASRRLLRPVRRVAEATHRLAAGDYTTRVPESAADDEIGRLGRDFNQLALTLQRNEAMRREFMADVSHELRTPLGVLHGEIEALQDGVRPLGPQALGSLKSEVATLHKLVDDLYELSLADVGALSYRKTELDLRTIIGETAGAFGERLRTSGLALALDLPPEPLPAFGDARRLRQLFANLLENSCRYTDAGGALRLRARRDGRQMLIDLHDSAPGVGAEQLPRLFDRFFRAEASRSRRSGGAGLGLSICERIVQAHEGRIEARPSPLGGLWLRVELPAHGHA
;
A
#
# COMPACT_ATOMS: atom_id res chain seq x y z
N MET A 1 18.68 10.11 17.81
CA MET A 1 18.77 9.89 16.36
C MET A 1 17.71 8.85 15.96
N LYS A 2 16.61 9.26 15.29
CA LYS A 2 15.57 8.31 14.87
C LYS A 2 16.10 7.54 13.64
N LEU A 3 16.44 6.27 13.81
CA LEU A 3 16.82 5.40 12.70
C LEU A 3 15.69 5.41 11.63
N HIS A 4 16.05 5.68 10.39
CA HIS A 4 15.12 5.60 9.26
C HIS A 4 14.53 4.18 9.16
N LEU A 5 13.30 4.05 8.69
CA LEU A 5 12.58 2.77 8.56
C LEU A 5 13.44 1.68 7.85
N ALA A 6 14.19 2.07 6.82
CA ALA A 6 15.14 1.19 6.13
C ALA A 6 16.22 0.63 7.05
N ALA A 7 16.79 1.46 7.92
CA ALA A 7 17.83 1.02 8.86
C ALA A 7 17.26 0.09 9.94
N ARG A 8 16.02 0.30 10.36
CA ARG A 8 15.33 -0.60 11.30
C ARG A 8 15.06 -1.97 10.68
N LEU A 9 14.56 -1.99 9.45
CA LEU A 9 14.29 -3.24 8.72
C LEU A 9 15.60 -4.00 8.46
N PHE A 10 16.63 -3.31 8.00
CA PHE A 10 17.96 -3.90 7.82
C PHE A 10 18.52 -4.48 9.12
N ALA A 11 18.46 -3.70 10.22
CA ALA A 11 18.94 -4.14 11.53
C ALA A 11 18.15 -5.35 12.07
N ALA A 12 16.84 -5.40 11.85
CA ALA A 12 16.00 -6.52 12.27
C ALA A 12 16.36 -7.81 11.52
N VAL A 13 16.49 -7.74 10.19
CA VAL A 13 16.85 -8.92 9.37
C VAL A 13 18.28 -9.38 9.68
N LEU A 14 19.22 -8.45 9.78
CA LEU A 14 20.61 -8.77 10.14
C LEU A 14 20.69 -9.36 11.55
N GLY A 15 19.98 -8.79 12.53
CA GLY A 15 19.92 -9.30 13.90
C GLY A 15 19.37 -10.72 13.95
N ALA A 16 18.28 -11.00 13.25
CA ALA A 16 17.74 -12.35 13.15
C ALA A 16 18.74 -13.33 12.50
N ALA A 17 19.42 -12.94 11.42
CA ALA A 17 20.42 -13.77 10.76
C ALA A 17 21.63 -14.08 11.69
N VAL A 18 22.10 -13.10 12.45
CA VAL A 18 23.19 -13.29 13.44
C VAL A 18 22.75 -14.24 14.54
N VAL A 19 21.54 -14.06 15.10
CA VAL A 19 21.01 -14.96 16.15
C VAL A 19 20.94 -16.41 15.65
N VAL A 20 20.41 -16.61 14.44
CA VAL A 20 20.33 -17.96 13.83
C VAL A 20 21.72 -18.54 13.61
N ALA A 21 22.66 -17.77 13.06
CA ALA A 21 24.04 -18.24 12.82
C ALA A 21 24.75 -18.62 14.12
N VAL A 22 24.61 -17.84 15.19
CA VAL A 22 25.15 -18.13 16.51
C VAL A 22 24.50 -19.39 17.12
N ALA A 23 23.16 -19.48 17.06
CA ALA A 23 22.44 -20.64 17.59
C ALA A 23 22.84 -21.93 16.87
N MET A 24 22.99 -21.90 15.54
CA MET A 24 23.47 -23.04 14.75
C MET A 24 24.92 -23.38 15.08
N GLY A 25 25.82 -22.41 15.24
CA GLY A 25 27.22 -22.61 15.61
C GLY A 25 27.35 -23.24 16.99
N VAL A 26 26.62 -22.75 17.98
CA VAL A 26 26.59 -23.31 19.34
C VAL A 26 25.98 -24.72 19.33
N GLY A 27 24.86 -24.92 18.64
CA GLY A 27 24.22 -26.24 18.51
C GLY A 27 25.13 -27.26 17.87
N ALA A 28 25.80 -26.90 16.76
CA ALA A 28 26.76 -27.78 16.09
C ALA A 28 27.96 -28.15 16.99
N HIS A 29 28.49 -27.18 17.76
CA HIS A 29 29.58 -27.38 18.67
C HIS A 29 29.21 -28.32 19.85
N VAL A 30 28.06 -28.09 20.45
CA VAL A 30 27.58 -28.94 21.57
C VAL A 30 27.25 -30.36 21.10
N ASN A 31 26.56 -30.48 19.97
CA ASN A 31 26.18 -31.81 19.44
C ASN A 31 27.40 -32.62 19.01
N LEU A 32 28.36 -32.00 18.34
CA LEU A 32 29.57 -32.68 17.91
C LEU A 32 30.37 -33.25 19.10
N ASN A 33 30.57 -32.45 20.15
CA ASN A 33 31.37 -32.92 21.31
C ASN A 33 30.63 -34.05 22.05
N ARG A 34 29.31 -34.00 22.16
CA ARG A 34 28.55 -34.97 22.93
C ARG A 34 28.37 -36.33 22.19
N ASP A 35 27.97 -36.25 20.93
CA ASP A 35 27.62 -37.44 20.14
C ASP A 35 28.89 -38.17 19.63
N PHE A 36 29.92 -37.39 19.22
CA PHE A 36 31.17 -37.96 18.73
C PHE A 36 31.95 -38.64 19.84
N LEU A 37 32.08 -38.04 21.02
CA LEU A 37 32.73 -38.68 22.18
C LEU A 37 31.93 -39.90 22.66
N GLY A 38 30.60 -39.83 22.66
CA GLY A 38 29.71 -40.94 22.96
C GLY A 38 29.96 -42.13 22.02
N TYR A 39 29.97 -41.89 20.70
CA TYR A 39 30.23 -42.91 19.69
C TYR A 39 31.62 -43.55 19.85
N LEU A 40 32.66 -42.75 20.12
CA LEU A 40 34.04 -43.29 20.35
C LEU A 40 34.11 -44.16 21.61
N ASN A 41 33.41 -43.78 22.67
CA ASN A 41 33.36 -44.57 23.91
C ASN A 41 32.58 -45.88 23.71
N GLU A 42 31.45 -45.86 23.04
CA GLU A 42 30.68 -47.05 22.71
C GLU A 42 31.46 -48.04 21.85
N GLN A 43 32.18 -47.52 20.82
CA GLN A 43 33.10 -48.38 20.03
C GLN A 43 34.24 -48.96 20.86
N ALA A 44 34.76 -48.19 21.81
CA ALA A 44 35.85 -48.65 22.68
C ALA A 44 35.35 -49.72 23.67
N GLU A 45 34.13 -49.61 24.20
CA GLU A 45 33.48 -50.64 25.05
C GLU A 45 33.26 -51.94 24.30
N GLY A 46 32.75 -51.89 23.05
CA GLY A 46 32.59 -53.08 22.22
C GLY A 46 33.94 -53.81 22.00
N ARG A 47 35.06 -53.07 21.95
CA ARG A 47 36.41 -53.65 21.86
C ARG A 47 36.90 -54.22 23.16
N LEU A 48 36.54 -53.64 24.30
CA LEU A 48 36.85 -54.19 25.61
C LEU A 48 36.33 -55.65 25.69
N ASP A 49 35.08 -55.86 25.29
CA ASP A 49 34.41 -57.14 25.30
C ASP A 49 35.07 -58.16 24.33
N LEU A 50 35.52 -57.68 23.17
CA LEU A 50 36.26 -58.51 22.20
C LEU A 50 37.69 -58.81 22.63
N ALA A 51 38.33 -58.01 23.47
CA ALA A 51 39.69 -58.23 23.94
C ALA A 51 39.75 -59.21 25.15
N VAL A 52 38.70 -59.30 25.96
CA VAL A 52 38.67 -60.18 27.15
C VAL A 52 39.03 -61.65 26.83
N PRO A 53 38.45 -62.28 25.79
CA PRO A 53 38.81 -63.65 25.46
C PRO A 53 40.30 -63.83 25.13
N SER A 54 40.90 -62.92 24.35
CA SER A 54 42.33 -62.97 23.97
C SER A 54 43.21 -62.77 25.16
N VAL A 55 42.87 -61.84 26.06
CA VAL A 55 43.68 -61.63 27.31
C VAL A 55 43.54 -62.84 28.23
N THR A 56 42.34 -63.43 28.33
CA THR A 56 42.07 -64.64 29.12
C THR A 56 42.94 -65.83 28.59
N ALA A 57 42.97 -66.03 27.28
CA ALA A 57 43.78 -67.10 26.65
C ALA A 57 45.27 -66.91 26.92
N GLY A 58 45.73 -65.62 26.85
CA GLY A 58 47.16 -65.32 27.18
C GLY A 58 47.55 -65.71 28.61
N TYR A 59 46.64 -65.44 29.59
CA TYR A 59 46.87 -65.87 30.96
C TYR A 59 46.91 -67.43 31.10
N ARG A 60 45.95 -68.12 30.48
CA ARG A 60 45.91 -69.59 30.50
C ARG A 60 47.17 -70.26 29.96
N GLN A 61 47.76 -69.66 28.93
CA GLN A 61 48.98 -70.18 28.32
C GLN A 61 50.25 -70.03 29.22
N GLN A 62 50.33 -68.93 29.96
CA GLN A 62 51.49 -68.49 30.69
C GLN A 62 51.40 -68.70 32.23
N GLY A 63 50.19 -68.87 32.77
CA GLY A 63 49.94 -69.11 34.19
C GLY A 63 50.14 -67.91 35.11
N SER A 64 50.74 -66.83 34.63
CA SER A 64 50.95 -65.54 35.37
C SER A 64 50.93 -64.34 34.43
N TRP A 65 50.85 -63.09 34.97
CA TRP A 65 50.98 -61.87 34.20
C TRP A 65 52.37 -61.34 34.03
N ASP A 66 53.42 -62.04 34.54
CA ASP A 66 54.79 -61.53 34.56
C ASP A 66 55.38 -61.34 33.14
N PHE A 67 54.97 -62.17 32.17
CA PHE A 67 55.38 -62.02 30.78
C PHE A 67 54.98 -60.66 30.13
N LEU A 68 54.04 -59.92 30.67
CA LEU A 68 53.61 -58.59 30.17
C LEU A 68 54.40 -57.46 30.84
N ARG A 69 54.96 -57.64 32.03
CA ARG A 69 55.70 -56.59 32.74
C ARG A 69 57.00 -56.20 32.01
N GLU A 70 57.63 -57.09 31.36
CA GLU A 70 58.89 -56.87 30.68
C GLU A 70 58.75 -56.68 29.17
N ARG A 71 57.53 -56.94 28.61
CA ARG A 71 57.27 -56.92 27.17
C ARG A 71 55.97 -56.23 26.80
N PRO A 72 55.92 -54.88 26.83
CA PRO A 72 54.74 -54.11 26.53
C PRO A 72 54.30 -54.26 25.06
N ASP A 73 55.15 -54.72 24.16
CA ASP A 73 54.83 -55.04 22.75
C ASP A 73 53.76 -56.14 22.65
N LEU A 74 53.84 -57.14 23.54
CA LEU A 74 52.90 -58.24 23.61
C LEU A 74 51.50 -57.80 24.06
N TRP A 75 51.42 -56.70 24.86
CA TRP A 75 50.17 -56.13 25.31
C TRP A 75 49.26 -55.69 24.15
N TYR A 76 49.82 -54.98 23.20
CA TYR A 76 49.05 -54.54 22.04
C TYR A 76 48.59 -55.66 21.12
N ARG A 77 49.35 -56.81 21.12
CA ARG A 77 48.97 -58.01 20.38
C ARG A 77 47.82 -58.75 21.08
N LEU A 78 47.79 -58.79 22.39
CA LEU A 78 46.72 -59.38 23.20
C LEU A 78 45.40 -58.66 23.11
N LEU A 79 45.37 -57.34 22.92
CA LEU A 79 44.18 -56.56 22.75
C LEU A 79 43.45 -56.78 21.41
N ARG A 80 44.05 -57.53 20.50
CA ARG A 80 43.44 -57.91 19.23
C ARG A 80 42.56 -59.14 19.42
N PRO A 81 41.43 -59.19 18.66
CA PRO A 81 40.54 -60.34 18.65
C PRO A 81 41.33 -61.61 18.34
N LEU A 82 40.93 -62.73 18.95
CA LEU A 82 41.52 -64.06 18.63
C LEU A 82 41.29 -64.37 17.15
N PRO A 83 42.28 -64.82 16.41
CA PRO A 83 42.06 -65.41 15.10
C PRO A 83 41.23 -66.69 15.26
N GLU A 84 40.47 -67.03 14.22
CA GLU A 84 39.61 -68.24 14.21
C GLU A 84 40.38 -69.56 14.53
N ASP A 85 41.69 -69.52 14.33
CA ASP A 85 42.54 -70.68 14.70
C ASP A 85 43.32 -70.40 16.01
N ASP A 86 42.83 -70.95 17.12
CA ASP A 86 43.30 -70.78 18.50
C ASP A 86 44.69 -71.36 18.76
N ARG A 87 45.30 -71.99 17.77
CA ARG A 87 46.56 -72.68 17.88
C ARG A 87 47.83 -71.91 17.54
N VAL A 88 47.70 -70.69 17.04
CA VAL A 88 48.82 -69.82 16.66
C VAL A 88 49.40 -69.15 17.90
N PRO A 89 50.67 -69.41 18.25
CA PRO A 89 51.32 -68.78 19.39
C PRO A 89 51.39 -67.28 19.27
N LEU A 90 51.21 -66.54 20.39
CA LEU A 90 51.23 -65.09 20.46
C LEU A 90 52.40 -64.42 19.76
N THR A 91 53.56 -65.09 19.72
CA THR A 91 54.81 -64.63 19.08
C THR A 91 54.81 -64.70 17.54
N GLU A 92 53.91 -65.50 16.94
CA GLU A 92 53.90 -65.79 15.50
C GLU A 92 52.71 -65.11 14.79
N ARG A 93 51.85 -64.33 15.49
CA ARG A 93 50.74 -63.63 14.88
C ARG A 93 51.24 -62.55 13.95
N PRO A 94 50.82 -62.52 12.67
CA PRO A 94 51.26 -61.53 11.71
C PRO A 94 50.78 -60.09 12.12
N PRO A 95 51.56 -59.07 11.76
CA PRO A 95 51.13 -57.70 11.98
C PRO A 95 49.88 -57.37 11.09
N ALA A 96 48.72 -57.35 11.68
CA ALA A 96 47.51 -56.92 10.97
C ALA A 96 47.54 -55.39 10.77
N SER A 97 46.99 -54.95 9.66
CA SER A 97 46.81 -53.52 9.37
C SER A 97 46.08 -52.80 10.52
N PRO A 98 46.55 -51.65 10.96
CA PRO A 98 45.90 -50.93 12.05
C PRO A 98 44.46 -50.59 11.69
N THR A 99 43.54 -50.93 12.57
CA THR A 99 42.13 -50.53 12.41
C THR A 99 41.97 -49.05 12.69
N ALA A 100 40.88 -48.44 12.19
CA ALA A 100 40.57 -47.02 12.41
C ALA A 100 40.65 -46.62 13.90
N ALA A 101 40.27 -47.50 14.82
CA ALA A 101 40.34 -47.20 16.25
C ALA A 101 41.73 -47.45 16.89
N GLU A 102 42.62 -48.22 16.26
CA GLU A 102 44.03 -48.23 16.62
C GLU A 102 44.73 -46.92 16.20
N LEU A 103 44.32 -46.38 15.08
CA LEU A 103 44.74 -45.04 14.61
C LEU A 103 44.25 -43.93 15.56
N THR A 104 43.10 -44.08 16.23
CA THR A 104 42.57 -43.15 17.23
C THR A 104 43.14 -43.35 18.63
N GLY A 105 44.08 -44.29 18.82
CA GLY A 105 44.73 -44.48 20.10
C GLY A 105 43.92 -45.26 21.15
N ALA A 106 42.82 -45.91 20.76
CA ALA A 106 41.96 -46.67 21.66
C ALA A 106 42.73 -47.72 22.44
N SER A 107 43.66 -48.43 21.78
CA SER A 107 44.49 -49.46 22.42
C SER A 107 45.35 -48.94 23.57
N ARG A 108 45.72 -47.66 23.59
CA ARG A 108 46.50 -47.04 24.66
C ARG A 108 45.71 -46.77 25.93
N ARG A 109 44.37 -46.87 25.92
CA ARG A 109 43.48 -46.61 27.05
C ARG A 109 43.09 -47.85 27.82
N PHE A 110 43.51 -49.02 27.33
CA PHE A 110 43.32 -50.25 28.06
C PHE A 110 44.37 -50.38 29.13
N THR A 111 43.95 -50.82 30.30
CA THR A 111 44.82 -51.11 31.43
C THR A 111 44.53 -52.52 31.95
N LEU A 112 45.56 -53.31 32.19
CA LEU A 112 45.42 -54.59 32.84
C LEU A 112 45.79 -54.42 34.31
N LEU A 113 44.94 -54.90 35.18
CA LEU A 113 45.16 -54.97 36.64
C LEU A 113 45.22 -56.44 37.05
N ASP A 114 45.98 -56.71 38.10
CA ASP A 114 46.01 -58.05 38.70
C ASP A 114 44.78 -58.31 39.60
N ALA A 115 44.68 -59.52 40.20
CA ALA A 115 43.61 -59.87 41.09
C ALA A 115 43.52 -58.95 42.32
N GLN A 116 44.58 -58.27 42.68
CA GLN A 116 44.64 -57.26 43.78
C GLN A 116 44.50 -55.84 43.27
N ARG A 117 44.01 -55.67 42.01
CA ARG A 117 43.78 -54.38 41.35
C ARG A 117 45.04 -53.51 41.18
N ARG A 118 46.22 -54.09 41.22
CA ARG A 118 47.51 -53.42 40.92
C ARG A 118 47.75 -53.44 39.41
N ARG A 119 48.22 -52.32 38.89
CA ARG A 119 48.49 -52.18 37.44
C ARG A 119 49.61 -53.08 37.00
N ILE A 120 49.39 -53.85 35.95
CA ILE A 120 50.35 -54.69 35.27
C ILE A 120 50.97 -53.95 34.08
N VAL A 121 50.09 -53.51 33.14
CA VAL A 121 50.44 -52.84 31.90
C VAL A 121 49.30 -51.91 31.46
N GLY A 122 49.57 -50.92 30.63
CA GLY A 122 48.58 -50.03 30.05
C GLY A 122 48.60 -48.61 30.61
N PHE A 123 47.49 -47.90 30.60
CA PHE A 123 47.37 -46.50 30.98
C PHE A 123 47.71 -46.26 32.46
N GLU A 124 48.43 -45.18 32.77
CA GLU A 124 48.99 -45.00 34.11
C GLU A 124 47.97 -44.77 35.23
N ARG A 125 46.86 -44.09 34.95
CA ARG A 125 45.79 -43.83 35.93
C ARG A 125 44.43 -44.09 35.28
N PRO A 126 43.76 -45.20 35.62
CA PRO A 126 42.37 -45.37 35.23
C PRO A 126 41.52 -44.25 35.82
N ALA A 127 40.57 -43.71 35.02
CA ALA A 127 39.64 -42.70 35.49
C ALA A 127 38.58 -43.30 36.46
N SER A 128 37.93 -42.48 37.23
CA SER A 128 36.91 -42.92 38.21
C SER A 128 35.67 -43.52 37.53
N ASP A 129 35.43 -43.19 36.26
CA ASP A 129 34.36 -43.65 35.38
C ASP A 129 34.79 -44.74 34.39
N ALA A 130 35.94 -45.38 34.65
CA ALA A 130 36.49 -46.44 33.79
C ALA A 130 35.60 -47.67 33.79
N VAL A 131 35.39 -48.23 32.58
CA VAL A 131 34.60 -49.45 32.38
C VAL A 131 35.51 -50.65 32.63
N GLU A 132 35.14 -51.53 33.55
CA GLU A 132 35.96 -52.69 33.95
C GLU A 132 35.28 -54.01 33.52
N ARG A 133 36.10 -54.98 33.08
CA ARG A 133 35.70 -56.35 32.81
C ARG A 133 36.60 -57.32 33.54
N ALA A 134 36.01 -58.22 34.29
CA ALA A 134 36.80 -59.29 35.00
C ALA A 134 37.32 -60.29 34.01
N ILE A 135 38.61 -60.71 34.18
CA ILE A 135 39.20 -61.78 33.46
C ILE A 135 39.10 -63.05 34.35
N MET A 136 38.25 -64.02 33.92
CA MET A 136 37.93 -65.17 34.69
C MET A 136 38.64 -66.39 34.12
N VAL A 137 39.33 -67.13 34.99
CA VAL A 137 39.98 -68.41 34.63
C VAL A 137 39.59 -69.39 35.73
N ASP A 138 39.01 -70.49 35.33
CA ASP A 138 38.57 -71.61 36.22
C ASP A 138 37.70 -71.12 37.39
N GLY A 139 36.81 -70.11 37.09
CA GLY A 139 35.94 -69.54 38.08
C GLY A 139 36.49 -68.49 39.02
N LEU A 140 37.81 -68.21 38.90
CA LEU A 140 38.52 -67.19 39.71
C LEU A 140 38.82 -65.93 38.89
N ALA A 141 38.67 -64.77 39.45
CA ALA A 141 39.09 -63.52 38.81
C ALA A 141 40.60 -63.35 38.94
N VAL A 142 41.28 -63.53 37.84
CA VAL A 142 42.81 -63.48 37.77
C VAL A 142 43.31 -62.08 37.45
N GLY A 143 42.44 -61.18 37.00
CA GLY A 143 42.71 -59.74 36.68
C GLY A 143 41.53 -59.02 36.17
N TRP A 144 41.70 -57.74 35.86
CA TRP A 144 40.70 -56.85 35.37
C TRP A 144 41.23 -56.13 34.13
N LEU A 145 40.41 -56.10 33.06
CA LEU A 145 40.68 -55.30 31.90
C LEU A 145 39.85 -54.01 32.04
N VAL A 146 40.50 -52.87 32.04
CA VAL A 146 39.93 -51.55 32.34
C VAL A 146 40.09 -50.66 31.11
N LEU A 147 39.00 -50.03 30.70
CA LEU A 147 38.95 -49.02 29.64
C LEU A 147 38.72 -47.64 30.28
N THR A 148 39.60 -46.72 30.02
CA THR A 148 39.43 -45.33 30.38
C THR A 148 38.68 -44.61 29.27
N PRO A 149 37.46 -44.01 29.53
CA PRO A 149 36.66 -43.30 28.53
C PRO A 149 37.39 -42.08 27.98
N PHE A 150 36.93 -41.61 26.81
CA PHE A 150 37.37 -40.33 26.23
C PHE A 150 36.72 -39.17 26.98
N GLU A 151 37.44 -38.47 27.81
CA GLU A 151 36.95 -37.25 28.51
C GLU A 151 37.18 -35.98 27.68
N SER A 152 38.18 -35.96 26.83
CA SER A 152 38.52 -34.85 25.95
C SER A 152 39.38 -35.28 24.79
N ALA A 153 39.35 -34.54 23.69
CA ALA A 153 40.26 -34.73 22.56
C ALA A 153 41.72 -34.52 23.00
N SER A 154 42.47 -35.60 23.20
CA SER A 154 43.82 -35.57 23.76
C SER A 154 44.93 -35.73 22.71
N SER A 155 44.59 -36.14 21.50
CA SER A 155 45.57 -36.34 20.41
C SER A 155 45.65 -35.09 19.51
N GLY A 156 46.84 -34.84 18.95
CA GLY A 156 47.07 -33.71 18.04
C GLY A 156 46.27 -33.81 16.73
N ALA A 157 45.75 -35.00 16.37
CA ALA A 157 44.89 -35.21 15.22
C ALA A 157 43.46 -34.76 15.50
N GLU A 158 42.95 -35.04 16.71
CA GLU A 158 41.62 -34.65 17.15
C GLU A 158 41.50 -33.13 17.30
N LYS A 159 42.53 -32.46 17.86
CA LYS A 159 42.59 -31.00 17.91
C LYS A 159 42.56 -30.38 16.52
N ARG A 160 43.33 -30.92 15.56
CA ARG A 160 43.34 -30.42 14.17
C ARG A 160 41.96 -30.59 13.49
N PHE A 161 41.27 -31.69 13.77
CA PHE A 161 39.92 -31.92 13.27
C PHE A 161 38.91 -30.94 13.86
N ALA A 162 38.92 -30.73 15.18
CA ALA A 162 38.07 -29.77 15.86
C ALA A 162 38.31 -28.32 15.37
N ASP A 163 39.62 -27.95 15.20
CA ASP A 163 39.99 -26.63 14.67
C ASP A 163 39.57 -26.46 13.19
N ALA A 164 39.72 -27.50 12.37
CA ALA A 164 39.24 -27.46 10.97
C ALA A 164 37.73 -27.31 10.90
N GLN A 165 37.00 -28.03 11.75
CA GLN A 165 35.52 -27.92 11.81
C GLN A 165 35.09 -26.58 12.34
N ALA A 166 35.73 -26.04 13.39
CA ALA A 166 35.47 -24.70 13.89
C ALA A 166 35.71 -23.64 12.81
N ARG A 167 36.82 -23.73 12.07
CA ARG A 167 37.12 -22.83 10.95
C ARG A 167 36.09 -22.91 9.85
N THR A 168 35.67 -24.11 9.46
CA THR A 168 34.59 -24.29 8.47
C THR A 168 33.27 -23.71 8.97
N GLY A 169 32.90 -23.92 10.24
CA GLY A 169 31.74 -23.35 10.87
C GLY A 169 31.72 -21.80 10.84
N TRP A 170 32.89 -21.20 11.17
CA TRP A 170 33.01 -19.73 11.09
C TRP A 170 32.96 -19.19 9.67
N LEU A 171 33.52 -19.90 8.68
CA LEU A 171 33.44 -19.50 7.26
C LEU A 171 32.00 -19.57 6.75
N VAL A 172 31.30 -20.67 7.02
CA VAL A 172 29.89 -20.85 6.61
C VAL A 172 28.98 -19.86 7.33
N GLY A 173 29.12 -19.68 8.65
CA GLY A 173 28.37 -18.74 9.44
C GLY A 173 28.60 -17.28 9.00
N GLY A 174 29.87 -16.91 8.79
CA GLY A 174 30.22 -15.57 8.28
C GLY A 174 29.69 -15.33 6.87
N GLY A 175 29.76 -16.32 5.99
CA GLY A 175 29.20 -16.28 4.64
C GLY A 175 27.67 -16.10 4.65
N ALA A 176 26.96 -16.82 5.52
CA ALA A 176 25.52 -16.70 5.68
C ALA A 176 25.09 -15.31 6.19
N VAL A 177 25.82 -14.75 7.17
CA VAL A 177 25.56 -13.40 7.67
C VAL A 177 25.83 -12.35 6.59
N LEU A 178 26.90 -12.48 5.82
CA LEU A 178 27.22 -11.57 4.71
C LEU A 178 26.15 -11.63 3.61
N LEU A 179 25.69 -12.82 3.25
CA LEU A 179 24.60 -13.01 2.29
C LEU A 179 23.31 -12.36 2.79
N ALA A 180 22.93 -12.61 4.05
CA ALA A 180 21.75 -12.01 4.66
C ALA A 180 21.83 -10.48 4.69
N ALA A 181 23.00 -9.92 5.03
CA ALA A 181 23.24 -8.47 5.00
C ALA A 181 23.07 -7.89 3.58
N THR A 182 23.61 -8.58 2.57
CA THR A 182 23.51 -8.16 1.17
C THR A 182 22.06 -8.17 0.69
N VAL A 183 21.32 -9.25 0.97
CA VAL A 183 19.90 -9.39 0.62
C VAL A 183 19.07 -8.34 1.34
N ALA A 184 19.27 -8.15 2.65
CA ALA A 184 18.57 -7.15 3.45
C ALA A 184 18.83 -5.73 2.95
N PHE A 185 20.05 -5.39 2.59
CA PHE A 185 20.42 -4.09 2.03
C PHE A 185 19.74 -3.84 0.68
N TRP A 186 19.79 -4.83 -0.22
CA TRP A 186 19.17 -4.74 -1.53
C TRP A 186 17.63 -4.63 -1.45
N ALA A 187 17.01 -5.51 -0.65
CA ALA A 187 15.56 -5.49 -0.41
C ALA A 187 15.09 -4.17 0.21
N SER A 188 15.81 -3.69 1.24
CA SER A 188 15.52 -2.40 1.88
C SER A 188 15.59 -1.24 0.89
N ARG A 189 16.58 -1.22 0.00
CA ARG A 189 16.68 -0.18 -1.03
C ARG A 189 15.61 -0.30 -2.10
N ARG A 190 15.31 -1.51 -2.55
CA ARG A 190 14.31 -1.72 -3.62
C ARG A 190 12.89 -1.40 -3.16
N LEU A 191 12.50 -1.83 -1.95
CA LEU A 191 11.14 -1.67 -1.42
C LEU A 191 10.88 -0.26 -0.84
N LEU A 192 11.87 0.34 -0.18
CA LEU A 192 11.63 1.61 0.54
C LEU A 192 11.92 2.86 -0.29
N ARG A 193 12.70 2.77 -1.37
CA ARG A 193 12.94 3.94 -2.25
C ARG A 193 11.66 4.49 -2.89
N PRO A 194 10.79 3.67 -3.50
CA PRO A 194 9.53 4.16 -4.06
C PRO A 194 8.62 4.79 -3.00
N VAL A 195 8.50 4.15 -1.84
CA VAL A 195 7.68 4.68 -0.72
C VAL A 195 8.17 6.05 -0.26
N ARG A 196 9.49 6.24 -0.15
CA ARG A 196 10.07 7.56 0.18
C ARG A 196 9.76 8.60 -0.88
N ARG A 197 9.83 8.25 -2.16
CA ARG A 197 9.48 9.15 -3.27
C ARG A 197 8.03 9.61 -3.17
N VAL A 198 7.10 8.69 -2.89
CA VAL A 198 5.69 9.04 -2.69
C VAL A 198 5.53 9.96 -1.47
N ALA A 199 6.21 9.67 -0.35
CA ALA A 199 6.17 10.52 0.85
C ALA A 199 6.72 11.94 0.57
N GLU A 200 7.85 12.06 -0.12
CA GLU A 200 8.42 13.36 -0.51
C GLU A 200 7.50 14.10 -1.49
N ALA A 201 6.92 13.39 -2.46
CA ALA A 201 5.95 13.96 -3.38
C ALA A 201 4.68 14.43 -2.67
N THR A 202 4.22 13.70 -1.65
CA THR A 202 3.07 14.11 -0.80
C THR A 202 3.37 15.39 -0.03
N HIS A 203 4.58 15.56 0.50
CA HIS A 203 4.97 16.81 1.16
C HIS A 203 4.99 18.01 0.18
N ARG A 204 5.47 17.80 -1.04
CA ARG A 204 5.46 18.85 -2.07
C ARG A 204 4.03 19.19 -2.49
N LEU A 205 3.18 18.17 -2.67
CA LEU A 205 1.76 18.35 -2.97
C LEU A 205 1.05 19.15 -1.87
N ALA A 206 1.31 18.84 -0.60
CA ALA A 206 0.76 19.56 0.55
C ALA A 206 1.28 21.01 0.65
N ALA A 207 2.48 21.28 0.14
CA ALA A 207 3.04 22.63 0.03
C ALA A 207 2.49 23.44 -1.17
N GLY A 208 1.53 22.86 -1.95
CA GLY A 208 0.89 23.50 -3.07
C GLY A 208 1.52 23.25 -4.44
N ASP A 209 2.54 22.40 -4.53
CA ASP A 209 3.11 21.98 -5.83
C ASP A 209 2.28 20.82 -6.40
N TYR A 210 1.15 21.15 -6.99
CA TYR A 210 0.24 20.16 -7.61
C TYR A 210 0.76 19.59 -8.93
N THR A 211 1.91 20.06 -9.43
CA THR A 211 2.53 19.53 -10.65
C THR A 211 3.43 18.31 -10.36
N THR A 212 3.73 18.07 -9.09
CA THR A 212 4.56 16.94 -8.65
C THR A 212 3.94 15.61 -9.09
N ARG A 213 4.79 14.74 -9.66
CA ARG A 213 4.41 13.36 -10.04
C ARG A 213 5.47 12.38 -9.55
N VAL A 214 5.04 11.18 -9.21
CA VAL A 214 5.91 10.04 -8.92
C VAL A 214 6.11 9.27 -10.23
N PRO A 215 7.35 8.88 -10.56
CA PRO A 215 7.60 8.04 -11.74
C PRO A 215 6.79 6.75 -11.69
N GLU A 216 6.18 6.40 -12.81
CA GLU A 216 5.44 5.14 -12.92
C GLU A 216 6.40 3.96 -12.73
N SER A 217 6.03 3.05 -11.82
CA SER A 217 6.72 1.79 -11.65
C SER A 217 6.18 0.81 -12.69
N ALA A 218 7.08 0.12 -13.40
CA ALA A 218 6.70 -0.98 -14.28
C ALA A 218 6.19 -2.22 -13.50
N ALA A 219 6.33 -2.23 -12.17
CA ALA A 219 5.84 -3.31 -11.32
C ALA A 219 4.35 -3.09 -11.03
N ASP A 220 3.58 -4.14 -11.27
CA ASP A 220 2.13 -4.18 -10.94
C ASP A 220 1.92 -4.74 -9.52
N ASP A 221 2.62 -4.14 -8.56
CA ASP A 221 2.55 -4.42 -7.14
C ASP A 221 1.82 -3.29 -6.37
N GLU A 222 1.66 -3.45 -5.07
CA GLU A 222 1.00 -2.49 -4.19
C GLU A 222 1.70 -1.12 -4.21
N ILE A 223 3.01 -1.11 -4.41
CA ILE A 223 3.81 0.11 -4.47
C ILE A 223 3.60 0.84 -5.79
N GLY A 224 3.52 0.10 -6.91
CA GLY A 224 3.17 0.65 -8.20
C GLY A 224 1.75 1.25 -8.20
N ARG A 225 0.78 0.57 -7.56
CA ARG A 225 -0.59 1.07 -7.35
C ARG A 225 -0.57 2.37 -6.55
N LEU A 226 0.14 2.41 -5.42
CA LEU A 226 0.26 3.62 -4.60
C LEU A 226 0.79 4.82 -5.39
N GLY A 227 1.75 4.61 -6.29
CA GLY A 227 2.28 5.66 -7.17
C GLY A 227 1.23 6.16 -8.16
N ARG A 228 0.43 5.27 -8.77
CA ARG A 228 -0.68 5.62 -9.67
C ARG A 228 -1.77 6.40 -8.94
N ASP A 229 -2.19 5.93 -7.76
CA ASP A 229 -3.22 6.58 -6.95
C ASP A 229 -2.77 7.99 -6.52
N PHE A 230 -1.51 8.14 -6.12
CA PHE A 230 -0.92 9.46 -5.85
C PHE A 230 -0.97 10.39 -7.07
N ASN A 231 -0.56 9.90 -8.25
CA ASN A 231 -0.57 10.70 -9.47
C ASN A 231 -2.00 11.11 -9.88
N GLN A 232 -2.98 10.22 -9.69
CA GLN A 232 -4.38 10.53 -9.93
C GLN A 232 -4.90 11.60 -8.97
N LEU A 233 -4.56 11.50 -7.68
CA LEU A 233 -4.90 12.53 -6.68
C LEU A 233 -4.25 13.88 -7.04
N ALA A 234 -2.96 13.88 -7.38
CA ALA A 234 -2.23 15.08 -7.77
C ALA A 234 -2.86 15.74 -9.01
N LEU A 235 -3.25 14.95 -10.01
CA LEU A 235 -3.95 15.44 -11.20
C LEU A 235 -5.31 16.08 -10.86
N THR A 236 -6.07 15.45 -9.98
CA THR A 236 -7.37 15.96 -9.53
C THR A 236 -7.21 17.30 -8.79
N LEU A 237 -6.25 17.38 -7.87
CA LEU A 237 -5.95 18.61 -7.13
C LEU A 237 -5.45 19.73 -8.06
N GLN A 238 -4.59 19.39 -9.04
CA GLN A 238 -4.12 20.35 -10.04
C GLN A 238 -5.27 20.92 -10.86
N ARG A 239 -6.20 20.07 -11.32
CA ARG A 239 -7.39 20.51 -12.06
C ARG A 239 -8.30 21.39 -11.20
N ASN A 240 -8.55 21.00 -9.96
CA ASN A 240 -9.36 21.79 -9.05
C ASN A 240 -8.75 23.15 -8.77
N GLU A 241 -7.43 23.23 -8.57
CA GLU A 241 -6.75 24.53 -8.37
C GLU A 241 -6.77 25.40 -9.64
N ALA A 242 -6.60 24.80 -10.82
CA ALA A 242 -6.71 25.52 -12.09
C ALA A 242 -8.13 26.11 -12.27
N MET A 243 -9.16 25.27 -12.08
CA MET A 243 -10.57 25.73 -12.11
C MET A 243 -10.86 26.83 -11.08
N ARG A 244 -10.30 26.71 -9.87
CA ARG A 244 -10.46 27.74 -8.83
C ARG A 244 -9.82 29.06 -9.22
N ARG A 245 -8.62 29.03 -9.84
CA ARG A 245 -7.94 30.25 -10.31
C ARG A 245 -8.67 30.90 -11.47
N GLU A 246 -9.13 30.12 -12.43
CA GLU A 246 -9.95 30.59 -13.56
C GLU A 246 -11.22 31.24 -13.05
N PHE A 247 -11.95 30.58 -12.15
CA PHE A 247 -13.15 31.14 -11.51
C PHE A 247 -12.89 32.47 -10.83
N MET A 248 -11.77 32.60 -10.06
CA MET A 248 -11.42 33.86 -9.40
C MET A 248 -11.07 34.99 -10.39
N ALA A 249 -10.42 34.63 -11.50
CA ALA A 249 -10.13 35.57 -12.56
C ALA A 249 -11.44 36.08 -13.23
N ASP A 250 -12.34 35.16 -13.55
CA ASP A 250 -13.64 35.50 -14.17
C ASP A 250 -14.50 36.35 -13.24
N VAL A 251 -14.59 35.99 -11.95
CA VAL A 251 -15.27 36.81 -10.93
C VAL A 251 -14.73 38.24 -10.91
N SER A 252 -13.38 38.37 -10.92
CA SER A 252 -12.72 39.70 -10.90
C SER A 252 -13.03 40.50 -12.14
N HIS A 253 -13.11 39.87 -13.31
CA HIS A 253 -13.47 40.52 -14.57
C HIS A 253 -14.93 40.93 -14.60
N GLU A 254 -15.86 40.06 -14.20
CA GLU A 254 -17.29 40.32 -14.24
C GLU A 254 -17.73 41.34 -13.17
N LEU A 255 -17.03 41.49 -12.06
CA LEU A 255 -17.25 42.57 -11.08
C LEU A 255 -16.65 43.90 -11.52
N ARG A 256 -15.49 43.89 -12.20
CA ARG A 256 -14.83 45.15 -12.61
C ARG A 256 -15.61 45.93 -13.65
N THR A 257 -16.27 45.24 -14.57
CA THR A 257 -17.06 45.87 -15.65
C THR A 257 -18.19 46.75 -15.13
N PRO A 258 -19.15 46.27 -14.33
CA PRO A 258 -20.26 47.10 -13.80
C PRO A 258 -19.77 48.16 -12.82
N LEU A 259 -18.70 47.87 -12.03
CA LEU A 259 -18.06 48.88 -11.17
C LEU A 259 -17.46 50.02 -11.98
N GLY A 260 -16.81 49.70 -13.11
CA GLY A 260 -16.27 50.73 -14.03
C GLY A 260 -17.38 51.57 -14.66
N VAL A 261 -18.50 50.96 -15.04
CA VAL A 261 -19.69 51.69 -15.57
C VAL A 261 -20.26 52.63 -14.51
N LEU A 262 -20.48 52.10 -13.28
CA LEU A 262 -20.97 52.90 -12.15
C LEU A 262 -20.05 54.10 -11.86
N HIS A 263 -18.73 53.84 -11.83
CA HIS A 263 -17.75 54.90 -11.57
C HIS A 263 -17.79 55.98 -12.66
N GLY A 264 -17.76 55.59 -13.94
CA GLY A 264 -17.85 56.53 -15.07
C GLY A 264 -19.18 57.30 -15.13
N GLU A 265 -20.34 56.67 -14.77
CA GLU A 265 -21.58 57.36 -14.67
C GLU A 265 -21.61 58.41 -13.53
N ILE A 266 -21.04 58.07 -12.37
CA ILE A 266 -20.91 59.00 -11.25
C ILE A 266 -19.98 60.17 -11.61
N GLU A 267 -18.83 59.93 -12.24
CA GLU A 267 -17.92 60.96 -12.71
C GLU A 267 -18.63 61.89 -13.73
N ALA A 268 -19.34 61.33 -14.71
CA ALA A 268 -20.07 62.13 -15.70
C ALA A 268 -21.18 63.01 -15.05
N LEU A 269 -21.78 62.56 -13.95
CA LEU A 269 -22.71 63.35 -13.16
C LEU A 269 -22.01 64.44 -12.35
N GLN A 270 -20.85 64.19 -11.77
CA GLN A 270 -20.05 65.13 -11.00
C GLN A 270 -19.48 66.22 -11.87
N ASP A 271 -18.99 65.88 -13.08
CA ASP A 271 -18.43 66.83 -14.03
C ASP A 271 -19.50 67.62 -14.81
N GLY A 272 -20.78 67.36 -14.55
CA GLY A 272 -21.86 68.04 -15.24
C GLY A 272 -22.07 67.63 -16.70
N VAL A 273 -21.35 66.61 -17.17
CA VAL A 273 -21.45 66.08 -18.55
C VAL A 273 -22.83 65.39 -18.74
N ARG A 274 -23.39 64.84 -17.68
CA ARG A 274 -24.71 64.23 -17.65
C ARG A 274 -25.56 64.90 -16.58
N PRO A 275 -26.81 65.35 -16.91
CA PRO A 275 -27.66 65.96 -15.91
C PRO A 275 -28.17 64.94 -14.88
N LEU A 276 -28.18 65.33 -13.60
CA LEU A 276 -28.77 64.54 -12.54
C LEU A 276 -30.31 64.54 -12.72
N GLY A 277 -30.87 63.43 -13.08
CA GLY A 277 -32.28 63.26 -13.33
C GLY A 277 -32.78 61.82 -13.13
N PRO A 278 -34.06 61.53 -13.25
CA PRO A 278 -34.67 60.21 -13.04
C PRO A 278 -34.03 59.13 -13.90
N GLN A 279 -33.58 59.47 -15.12
CA GLN A 279 -32.93 58.52 -16.03
C GLN A 279 -31.54 58.11 -15.53
N ALA A 280 -30.72 59.09 -15.04
CA ALA A 280 -29.40 58.80 -14.49
C ALA A 280 -29.50 57.96 -13.20
N LEU A 281 -30.42 58.30 -12.30
CA LEU A 281 -30.69 57.52 -11.09
C LEU A 281 -31.24 56.14 -11.43
N GLY A 282 -32.06 56.00 -12.47
CA GLY A 282 -32.54 54.69 -12.96
C GLY A 282 -31.40 53.80 -13.48
N SER A 283 -30.45 54.40 -14.24
CA SER A 283 -29.27 53.70 -14.73
C SER A 283 -28.40 53.18 -13.58
N LEU A 284 -28.05 54.08 -12.63
CA LEU A 284 -27.24 53.69 -11.45
C LEU A 284 -27.97 52.60 -10.62
N LYS A 285 -29.26 52.70 -10.41
CA LYS A 285 -30.08 51.69 -9.69
C LYS A 285 -30.06 50.34 -10.42
N SER A 286 -30.13 50.33 -11.75
CA SER A 286 -30.06 49.12 -12.56
C SER A 286 -28.69 48.43 -12.44
N GLU A 287 -27.60 49.20 -12.45
CA GLU A 287 -26.27 48.68 -12.34
C GLU A 287 -25.99 48.10 -10.94
N VAL A 288 -26.45 48.79 -9.88
CA VAL A 288 -26.40 48.25 -8.51
C VAL A 288 -27.21 46.95 -8.38
N ALA A 289 -28.38 46.87 -9.00
CA ALA A 289 -29.17 45.63 -8.99
C ALA A 289 -28.48 44.48 -9.73
N THR A 290 -27.78 44.78 -10.82
CA THR A 290 -26.96 43.81 -11.56
C THR A 290 -25.80 43.30 -10.71
N LEU A 291 -25.11 44.17 -9.97
CA LEU A 291 -24.07 43.79 -9.03
C LEU A 291 -24.59 42.92 -7.89
N HIS A 292 -25.72 43.29 -7.28
CA HIS A 292 -26.34 42.46 -6.24
C HIS A 292 -26.65 41.05 -6.75
N LYS A 293 -27.28 40.96 -7.93
CA LYS A 293 -27.59 39.65 -8.53
C LYS A 293 -26.33 38.83 -8.78
N LEU A 294 -25.25 39.45 -9.27
CA LEU A 294 -23.98 38.76 -9.51
C LEU A 294 -23.38 38.21 -8.20
N VAL A 295 -23.40 39.01 -7.13
CA VAL A 295 -22.91 38.58 -5.80
C VAL A 295 -23.74 37.42 -5.24
N ASP A 296 -25.09 37.52 -5.37
CA ASP A 296 -25.99 36.46 -4.93
C ASP A 296 -25.77 35.15 -5.72
N ASP A 297 -25.64 35.24 -7.04
CA ASP A 297 -25.35 34.10 -7.92
C ASP A 297 -24.02 33.44 -7.58
N LEU A 298 -22.96 34.23 -7.29
CA LEU A 298 -21.68 33.76 -6.85
C LEU A 298 -21.73 33.07 -5.48
N TYR A 299 -22.43 33.65 -4.54
CA TYR A 299 -22.65 33.09 -3.21
C TYR A 299 -23.34 31.71 -3.28
N GLU A 300 -24.41 31.62 -4.10
CA GLU A 300 -25.12 30.36 -4.30
C GLU A 300 -24.23 29.28 -4.94
N LEU A 301 -23.45 29.63 -5.97
CA LEU A 301 -22.53 28.68 -6.59
C LEU A 301 -21.45 28.22 -5.62
N SER A 302 -20.92 29.15 -4.79
CA SER A 302 -19.93 28.79 -3.76
C SER A 302 -20.49 27.81 -2.73
N LEU A 303 -21.74 28.02 -2.28
CA LEU A 303 -22.39 27.08 -1.35
C LEU A 303 -22.71 25.73 -2.01
N ALA A 304 -23.05 25.73 -3.31
CA ALA A 304 -23.30 24.50 -4.05
C ALA A 304 -22.03 23.65 -4.19
N ASP A 305 -20.89 24.28 -4.46
CA ASP A 305 -19.59 23.59 -4.61
C ASP A 305 -19.12 22.89 -3.32
N VAL A 306 -19.41 23.48 -2.17
CA VAL A 306 -19.04 22.89 -0.86
C VAL A 306 -20.10 21.87 -0.39
N GLY A 307 -21.20 21.69 -1.15
CA GLY A 307 -22.32 20.83 -0.74
C GLY A 307 -23.09 21.38 0.48
N ALA A 308 -22.88 22.66 0.82
CA ALA A 308 -23.50 23.32 1.98
C ALA A 308 -24.88 23.90 1.69
N LEU A 309 -25.36 23.84 0.43
CA LEU A 309 -26.72 24.23 0.08
C LEU A 309 -27.72 23.24 0.69
N SER A 310 -28.42 23.67 1.71
CA SER A 310 -29.53 22.89 2.26
C SER A 310 -30.77 23.07 1.38
N TYR A 311 -31.22 22.02 0.75
CA TYR A 311 -32.48 21.99 -0.01
C TYR A 311 -33.61 21.51 0.90
N ARG A 312 -34.68 22.30 1.00
CA ARG A 312 -35.91 21.91 1.71
C ARG A 312 -36.85 21.24 0.73
N LYS A 313 -36.56 20.00 0.41
CA LYS A 313 -37.36 19.21 -0.52
C LYS A 313 -38.65 18.76 0.15
N THR A 314 -39.77 19.00 -0.51
CA THR A 314 -41.12 18.59 -0.13
C THR A 314 -41.87 18.05 -1.35
N GLU A 315 -42.97 17.36 -1.14
CA GLU A 315 -43.90 17.03 -2.23
C GLU A 315 -44.50 18.32 -2.80
N LEU A 316 -44.49 18.45 -4.11
CA LEU A 316 -44.99 19.62 -4.82
C LEU A 316 -45.53 19.24 -6.21
N ASP A 317 -46.31 20.11 -6.78
CA ASP A 317 -46.80 20.02 -8.17
C ASP A 317 -45.98 20.97 -9.06
N LEU A 318 -45.13 20.37 -9.95
CA LEU A 318 -44.32 21.13 -10.90
C LEU A 318 -45.17 21.95 -11.86
N ARG A 319 -46.38 21.50 -12.23
CA ARG A 319 -47.30 22.24 -13.07
C ARG A 319 -47.65 23.62 -12.46
N THR A 320 -47.91 23.63 -11.16
CA THR A 320 -48.21 24.87 -10.43
C THR A 320 -47.01 25.82 -10.43
N ILE A 321 -45.81 25.31 -10.12
CA ILE A 321 -44.57 26.10 -10.09
C ILE A 321 -44.26 26.68 -11.47
N ILE A 322 -44.34 25.87 -12.52
CA ILE A 322 -44.09 26.30 -13.91
C ILE A 322 -45.12 27.36 -14.31
N GLY A 323 -46.40 27.11 -14.05
CA GLY A 323 -47.47 28.02 -14.40
C GLY A 323 -47.37 29.38 -13.71
N GLU A 324 -47.13 29.41 -12.39
CA GLU A 324 -46.90 30.62 -11.62
C GLU A 324 -45.71 31.42 -12.12
N THR A 325 -44.57 30.70 -12.38
CA THR A 325 -43.35 31.34 -12.88
C THR A 325 -43.57 31.92 -14.28
N ALA A 326 -44.18 31.18 -15.20
CA ALA A 326 -44.50 31.66 -16.54
C ALA A 326 -45.45 32.87 -16.50
N GLY A 327 -46.46 32.86 -15.62
CA GLY A 327 -47.37 33.98 -15.41
C GLY A 327 -46.65 35.25 -14.94
N ALA A 328 -45.68 35.13 -14.03
CA ALA A 328 -44.87 36.26 -13.57
C ALA A 328 -44.02 36.91 -14.68
N PHE A 329 -43.68 36.15 -15.72
CA PHE A 329 -42.95 36.67 -16.89
C PHE A 329 -43.82 37.24 -17.98
N GLY A 330 -45.16 37.16 -17.86
CA GLY A 330 -46.09 37.55 -18.90
C GLY A 330 -45.94 38.99 -19.40
N GLU A 331 -45.81 39.99 -18.51
CA GLU A 331 -45.58 41.38 -18.90
C GLU A 331 -44.22 41.59 -19.56
N ARG A 332 -43.20 40.96 -19.05
CA ARG A 332 -41.83 41.05 -19.61
C ARG A 332 -41.75 40.46 -21.00
N LEU A 333 -42.36 39.29 -21.23
CA LEU A 333 -42.48 38.69 -22.55
C LEU A 333 -43.21 39.61 -23.54
N ARG A 334 -44.34 40.21 -23.11
CA ARG A 334 -45.09 41.16 -23.90
C ARG A 334 -44.26 42.39 -24.28
N THR A 335 -43.50 42.94 -23.31
CA THR A 335 -42.66 44.11 -23.53
C THR A 335 -41.50 43.78 -24.46
N SER A 336 -40.98 42.56 -24.42
CA SER A 336 -39.92 42.05 -25.33
C SER A 336 -40.49 41.61 -26.71
N GLY A 337 -41.81 41.66 -26.91
CA GLY A 337 -42.45 41.23 -28.15
C GLY A 337 -42.39 39.72 -28.39
N LEU A 338 -42.35 38.93 -27.33
CA LEU A 338 -42.23 37.47 -27.38
C LEU A 338 -43.56 36.78 -27.07
N ALA A 339 -43.90 35.75 -27.85
CA ALA A 339 -45.08 34.92 -27.63
C ALA A 339 -44.68 33.65 -26.87
N LEU A 340 -45.32 33.39 -25.71
CA LEU A 340 -45.12 32.16 -24.95
C LEU A 340 -46.33 31.22 -25.12
N ALA A 341 -46.05 30.02 -25.68
CA ALA A 341 -46.98 28.91 -25.67
C ALA A 341 -46.68 27.98 -24.49
N LEU A 342 -47.66 27.82 -23.59
CA LEU A 342 -47.54 26.96 -22.41
C LEU A 342 -48.36 25.69 -22.62
N ASP A 343 -47.70 24.55 -22.69
CA ASP A 343 -48.29 23.22 -22.91
C ASP A 343 -48.09 22.37 -21.64
N LEU A 344 -49.02 22.49 -20.70
CA LEU A 344 -49.01 21.74 -19.44
C LEU A 344 -50.20 20.77 -19.40
N PRO A 345 -50.00 19.53 -18.91
CA PRO A 345 -51.08 18.56 -18.80
C PRO A 345 -52.15 19.06 -17.78
N PRO A 346 -53.41 18.64 -17.91
CA PRO A 346 -54.44 18.95 -16.94
C PRO A 346 -54.18 18.27 -15.57
N GLU A 347 -53.54 17.12 -15.57
CA GLU A 347 -53.19 16.39 -14.34
C GLU A 347 -51.98 17.02 -13.63
N PRO A 348 -51.91 16.91 -12.28
CA PRO A 348 -50.73 17.31 -11.51
C PRO A 348 -49.46 16.61 -11.95
N LEU A 349 -48.33 17.29 -11.83
CA LEU A 349 -47.00 16.76 -12.06
C LEU A 349 -46.24 16.62 -10.72
N PRO A 350 -46.50 15.55 -9.92
CA PRO A 350 -45.95 15.43 -8.59
C PRO A 350 -44.43 15.17 -8.65
N ALA A 351 -43.67 15.97 -7.92
CA ALA A 351 -42.24 15.86 -7.76
C ALA A 351 -41.84 16.07 -6.31
N PHE A 352 -40.68 15.56 -5.93
CA PHE A 352 -40.08 15.82 -4.61
C PHE A 352 -38.91 16.80 -4.77
N GLY A 353 -39.13 18.05 -4.31
CA GLY A 353 -38.17 19.11 -4.56
C GLY A 353 -38.32 20.33 -3.68
N ASP A 354 -37.40 21.28 -3.81
CA ASP A 354 -37.47 22.59 -3.17
C ASP A 354 -38.18 23.58 -4.09
N ALA A 355 -39.37 23.98 -3.69
CA ALA A 355 -40.23 24.88 -4.48
C ALA A 355 -39.57 26.22 -4.81
N ARG A 356 -38.76 26.78 -3.91
CA ARG A 356 -38.05 28.05 -4.14
C ARG A 356 -36.98 27.88 -5.21
N ARG A 357 -36.20 26.78 -5.13
CA ARG A 357 -35.14 26.50 -6.08
C ARG A 357 -35.67 26.12 -7.47
N LEU A 358 -36.77 25.38 -7.53
CA LEU A 358 -37.38 25.05 -8.81
C LEU A 358 -38.00 26.30 -9.46
N ARG A 359 -38.61 27.23 -8.70
CA ARG A 359 -39.01 28.54 -9.24
C ARG A 359 -37.80 29.30 -9.79
N GLN A 360 -36.68 29.32 -9.08
CA GLN A 360 -35.44 29.95 -9.55
C GLN A 360 -34.93 29.30 -10.84
N LEU A 361 -34.97 27.98 -10.95
CA LEU A 361 -34.62 27.24 -12.16
C LEU A 361 -35.45 27.76 -13.35
N PHE A 362 -36.79 27.71 -13.26
CA PHE A 362 -37.65 28.10 -14.36
C PHE A 362 -37.58 29.62 -14.65
N ALA A 363 -37.39 30.44 -13.63
CA ALA A 363 -37.17 31.88 -13.82
C ALA A 363 -35.86 32.14 -14.58
N ASN A 364 -34.77 31.46 -14.27
CA ASN A 364 -33.50 31.61 -14.98
C ASN A 364 -33.60 31.12 -16.44
N LEU A 365 -34.32 30.01 -16.67
CA LEU A 365 -34.56 29.51 -18.03
C LEU A 365 -35.36 30.50 -18.87
N LEU A 366 -36.45 31.03 -18.34
CA LEU A 366 -37.30 32.04 -19.00
C LEU A 366 -36.58 33.37 -19.20
N GLU A 367 -35.81 33.82 -18.18
CA GLU A 367 -34.94 35.00 -18.28
C GLU A 367 -33.95 34.88 -19.42
N ASN A 368 -33.34 33.71 -19.55
CA ASN A 368 -32.40 33.41 -20.63
C ASN A 368 -33.08 33.54 -21.99
N SER A 369 -34.26 32.90 -22.17
CA SER A 369 -35.01 32.99 -23.42
C SER A 369 -35.49 34.42 -23.72
N CYS A 370 -35.97 35.18 -22.72
CA CYS A 370 -36.35 36.61 -22.90
C CYS A 370 -35.18 37.48 -23.36
N ARG A 371 -33.96 37.13 -22.96
CA ARG A 371 -32.78 37.93 -23.25
C ARG A 371 -32.21 37.63 -24.63
N TYR A 372 -32.23 36.35 -25.05
CA TYR A 372 -31.51 35.91 -26.23
C TYR A 372 -32.38 35.66 -27.46
N THR A 373 -33.72 35.59 -27.29
CA THR A 373 -34.63 35.47 -28.41
C THR A 373 -34.89 36.88 -29.02
N ASP A 374 -34.88 36.94 -30.35
CA ASP A 374 -35.15 38.18 -31.05
C ASP A 374 -36.61 38.61 -30.89
N ALA A 375 -36.88 39.94 -30.93
CA ALA A 375 -38.25 40.50 -30.85
C ALA A 375 -39.13 39.95 -31.98
N GLY A 376 -40.36 39.60 -31.67
CA GLY A 376 -41.26 38.89 -32.59
C GLY A 376 -41.11 37.37 -32.55
N GLY A 377 -40.16 36.85 -31.76
CA GLY A 377 -39.93 35.43 -31.59
C GLY A 377 -40.98 34.70 -30.74
N ALA A 378 -40.86 33.38 -30.70
CA ALA A 378 -41.77 32.50 -29.97
C ALA A 378 -40.99 31.62 -28.96
N LEU A 379 -41.60 31.41 -27.81
CA LEU A 379 -41.17 30.46 -26.79
C LEU A 379 -42.22 29.36 -26.63
N ARG A 380 -41.80 28.13 -26.44
CA ARG A 380 -42.70 27.03 -26.11
C ARG A 380 -42.16 26.29 -24.87
N LEU A 381 -42.94 26.31 -23.81
CA LEU A 381 -42.63 25.57 -22.58
C LEU A 381 -43.61 24.41 -22.44
N ARG A 382 -43.10 23.21 -22.49
CA ARG A 382 -43.89 21.99 -22.37
C ARG A 382 -43.43 21.19 -21.18
N ALA A 383 -44.34 20.66 -20.37
CA ALA A 383 -44.03 19.71 -19.32
C ALA A 383 -44.91 18.47 -19.45
N ARG A 384 -44.34 17.31 -19.24
CA ARG A 384 -45.04 16.02 -19.29
C ARG A 384 -44.39 15.00 -18.40
N ARG A 385 -45.15 14.01 -17.96
CA ARG A 385 -44.61 12.79 -17.32
C ARG A 385 -44.27 11.77 -18.41
N ASP A 386 -43.09 11.16 -18.27
CA ASP A 386 -42.64 10.07 -19.12
C ASP A 386 -42.12 8.94 -18.23
N GLY A 387 -43.02 8.00 -17.93
CA GLY A 387 -42.73 6.92 -17.00
C GLY A 387 -42.36 7.43 -15.59
N ARG A 388 -41.10 7.25 -15.19
CA ARG A 388 -40.55 7.65 -13.88
C ARG A 388 -39.87 9.02 -13.90
N GLN A 389 -39.97 9.75 -14.99
CA GLN A 389 -39.34 11.07 -15.14
C GLN A 389 -40.38 12.13 -15.49
N MET A 390 -40.13 13.37 -15.06
CA MET A 390 -40.77 14.56 -15.50
C MET A 390 -39.88 15.22 -16.53
N LEU A 391 -40.38 15.39 -17.75
CA LEU A 391 -39.67 16.07 -18.83
C LEU A 391 -40.24 17.47 -18.99
N ILE A 392 -39.36 18.47 -18.90
CA ILE A 392 -39.71 19.88 -19.12
C ILE A 392 -38.84 20.37 -20.28
N ASP A 393 -39.46 20.73 -21.37
CA ASP A 393 -38.85 21.22 -22.60
C ASP A 393 -39.17 22.71 -22.77
N LEU A 394 -38.12 23.54 -22.83
CA LEU A 394 -38.22 24.95 -23.18
C LEU A 394 -37.55 25.17 -24.54
N HIS A 395 -38.34 25.57 -25.53
CA HIS A 395 -37.84 25.91 -26.86
C HIS A 395 -37.95 27.40 -27.06
N ASP A 396 -36.94 28.00 -27.64
CA ASP A 396 -37.05 29.38 -28.16
C ASP A 396 -36.76 29.43 -29.67
N SER A 397 -37.13 30.54 -30.28
CA SER A 397 -36.83 30.83 -31.67
C SER A 397 -35.46 31.53 -31.81
N ALA A 398 -35.08 31.78 -33.06
CA ALA A 398 -33.78 32.41 -33.40
C ALA A 398 -33.41 33.66 -32.55
N PRO A 399 -32.13 33.93 -32.34
CA PRO A 399 -31.01 33.18 -32.87
C PRO A 399 -30.67 31.94 -32.03
N GLY A 400 -30.15 30.89 -32.65
CA GLY A 400 -29.64 29.71 -31.95
C GLY A 400 -28.19 29.85 -31.48
N VAL A 401 -27.64 28.76 -31.03
CA VAL A 401 -26.25 28.63 -30.58
C VAL A 401 -25.55 27.58 -31.45
N GLY A 402 -24.30 27.83 -31.83
CA GLY A 402 -23.51 26.88 -32.61
C GLY A 402 -23.34 25.53 -31.91
N ALA A 403 -23.31 24.44 -32.68
CA ALA A 403 -23.28 23.07 -32.12
C ALA A 403 -22.09 22.83 -31.21
N GLU A 404 -20.92 23.43 -31.50
CA GLU A 404 -19.72 23.37 -30.70
C GLU A 404 -19.81 24.12 -29.36
N GLN A 405 -20.75 25.05 -29.25
CA GLN A 405 -20.95 25.85 -28.02
C GLN A 405 -22.01 25.23 -27.09
N LEU A 406 -22.90 24.38 -27.59
CA LEU A 406 -23.98 23.77 -26.79
C LEU A 406 -23.51 23.06 -25.51
N PRO A 407 -22.43 22.24 -25.53
CA PRO A 407 -21.95 21.58 -24.32
C PRO A 407 -21.42 22.56 -23.27
N ARG A 408 -21.01 23.76 -23.69
CA ARG A 408 -20.39 24.78 -22.83
C ARG A 408 -21.39 25.77 -22.23
N LEU A 409 -22.66 25.70 -22.62
CA LEU A 409 -23.69 26.64 -22.13
C LEU A 409 -23.90 26.60 -20.60
N PHE A 410 -23.53 25.48 -19.97
CA PHE A 410 -23.60 25.29 -18.52
C PHE A 410 -22.30 25.65 -17.81
N ASP A 411 -21.20 25.93 -18.57
CA ASP A 411 -19.96 26.42 -17.98
C ASP A 411 -20.21 27.80 -17.34
N ARG A 412 -19.54 28.05 -16.21
CA ARG A 412 -19.63 29.33 -15.51
C ARG A 412 -19.05 30.44 -16.37
N PHE A 413 -19.72 31.61 -16.37
CA PHE A 413 -19.33 32.78 -17.14
C PHE A 413 -19.31 32.58 -18.67
N PHE A 414 -19.73 31.41 -19.16
CA PHE A 414 -19.74 31.18 -20.60
C PHE A 414 -20.86 32.00 -21.27
N ARG A 415 -20.51 32.63 -22.38
CA ARG A 415 -21.44 33.41 -23.23
C ARG A 415 -21.11 33.13 -24.68
N ALA A 416 -22.12 32.80 -25.49
CA ALA A 416 -21.96 32.62 -26.93
C ALA A 416 -21.52 33.93 -27.60
N GLU A 417 -20.65 33.87 -28.62
CA GLU A 417 -20.06 35.08 -29.25
C GLU A 417 -21.09 36.05 -29.78
N ALA A 418 -22.19 35.58 -30.37
CA ALA A 418 -23.30 36.38 -30.86
C ALA A 418 -24.00 37.22 -29.75
N SER A 419 -23.83 36.86 -28.49
CA SER A 419 -24.43 37.53 -27.33
C SER A 419 -23.53 38.60 -26.70
N ARG A 420 -22.24 38.63 -27.00
CA ARG A 420 -21.29 39.59 -26.43
C ARG A 420 -21.55 41.04 -26.83
N SER A 421 -22.16 41.26 -28.00
CA SER A 421 -22.44 42.59 -28.55
C SER A 421 -23.74 43.23 -28.03
N ARG A 422 -24.63 42.49 -27.34
CA ARG A 422 -25.88 43.01 -26.83
C ARG A 422 -25.67 43.70 -25.49
N ARG A 423 -26.10 44.98 -25.38
CA ARG A 423 -25.96 45.89 -24.22
C ARG A 423 -26.56 45.38 -22.91
N SER A 424 -27.27 44.26 -22.89
CA SER A 424 -27.93 43.67 -21.71
C SER A 424 -27.30 42.34 -21.31
N GLY A 425 -26.00 42.35 -20.98
CA GLY A 425 -25.27 41.14 -20.63
C GLY A 425 -25.55 40.64 -19.21
N GLY A 426 -26.01 39.41 -19.04
CA GLY A 426 -25.88 38.68 -17.76
C GLY A 426 -24.49 38.09 -17.62
N ALA A 427 -24.09 37.84 -16.37
CA ALA A 427 -22.76 37.31 -16.02
C ALA A 427 -22.46 35.87 -16.50
N GLY A 428 -23.38 35.22 -17.23
CA GLY A 428 -23.17 33.83 -17.68
C GLY A 428 -23.27 32.77 -16.56
N LEU A 429 -23.88 33.13 -15.42
CA LEU A 429 -24.05 32.23 -14.28
C LEU A 429 -25.40 31.51 -14.23
N GLY A 430 -26.42 32.04 -14.93
CA GLY A 430 -27.80 31.55 -14.80
C GLY A 430 -27.98 30.09 -15.19
N LEU A 431 -27.39 29.63 -16.31
CA LEU A 431 -27.49 28.23 -16.74
C LEU A 431 -26.67 27.28 -15.88
N SER A 432 -25.51 27.72 -15.37
CA SER A 432 -24.73 26.92 -14.42
C SER A 432 -25.45 26.72 -13.09
N ILE A 433 -26.20 27.75 -12.61
CA ILE A 433 -27.09 27.61 -11.46
C ILE A 433 -28.24 26.64 -11.76
N CYS A 434 -28.83 26.70 -12.96
CA CYS A 434 -29.87 25.76 -13.38
C CYS A 434 -29.37 24.33 -13.31
N GLU A 435 -28.18 24.06 -13.83
CA GLU A 435 -27.55 22.73 -13.77
C GLU A 435 -27.36 22.24 -12.33
N ARG A 436 -26.89 23.10 -11.42
CA ARG A 436 -26.72 22.74 -10.00
C ARG A 436 -28.03 22.44 -9.30
N ILE A 437 -29.06 23.23 -9.58
CA ILE A 437 -30.43 22.99 -9.05
C ILE A 437 -30.94 21.63 -9.52
N VAL A 438 -30.83 21.34 -10.82
CA VAL A 438 -31.29 20.09 -11.41
C VAL A 438 -30.49 18.88 -10.86
N GLN A 439 -29.18 18.97 -10.76
CA GLN A 439 -28.34 17.95 -10.16
C GLN A 439 -28.72 17.68 -8.71
N ALA A 440 -28.97 18.73 -7.93
CA ALA A 440 -29.38 18.57 -6.53
C ALA A 440 -30.78 17.93 -6.40
N HIS A 441 -31.58 17.94 -7.45
CA HIS A 441 -32.87 17.23 -7.54
C HIS A 441 -32.75 15.88 -8.25
N GLU A 442 -31.51 15.35 -8.39
CA GLU A 442 -31.23 14.04 -9.03
C GLU A 442 -31.69 13.97 -10.49
N GLY A 443 -31.76 15.14 -11.13
CA GLY A 443 -32.18 15.33 -12.50
C GLY A 443 -31.00 15.55 -13.45
N ARG A 444 -31.35 15.82 -14.71
CA ARG A 444 -30.44 16.15 -15.80
C ARG A 444 -30.97 17.34 -16.59
N ILE A 445 -30.07 18.21 -17.03
CA ILE A 445 -30.38 19.30 -17.97
C ILE A 445 -29.52 19.19 -19.20
N GLU A 446 -30.09 19.42 -20.37
CA GLU A 446 -29.38 19.36 -21.67
C GLU A 446 -29.79 20.53 -22.55
N ALA A 447 -28.87 20.94 -23.40
CA ALA A 447 -29.08 21.95 -24.44
C ALA A 447 -28.97 21.32 -25.82
N ARG A 448 -29.96 21.61 -26.69
CA ARG A 448 -30.08 21.10 -28.06
C ARG A 448 -30.52 22.22 -29.01
N PRO A 449 -30.33 22.09 -30.33
CA PRO A 449 -30.94 23.00 -31.30
C PRO A 449 -32.46 22.92 -31.23
N SER A 450 -33.10 24.06 -31.18
CA SER A 450 -34.58 24.15 -31.16
C SER A 450 -35.17 23.95 -32.58
N PRO A 451 -36.27 23.20 -32.71
CA PRO A 451 -37.00 23.16 -33.98
C PRO A 451 -37.61 24.53 -34.37
N LEU A 452 -37.66 25.51 -33.44
CA LEU A 452 -38.05 26.87 -33.71
C LEU A 452 -36.90 27.77 -34.22
N GLY A 453 -35.69 27.19 -34.38
CA GLY A 453 -34.52 27.88 -34.87
C GLY A 453 -33.58 28.44 -33.79
N GLY A 454 -33.91 28.34 -32.53
CA GLY A 454 -33.15 28.82 -31.40
C GLY A 454 -32.54 27.70 -30.55
N LEU A 455 -32.67 27.80 -29.22
CA LEU A 455 -32.18 26.89 -28.23
C LEU A 455 -33.32 26.03 -27.64
N TRP A 456 -33.07 24.76 -27.45
CA TRP A 456 -33.93 23.84 -26.72
C TRP A 456 -33.22 23.39 -25.45
N LEU A 457 -33.78 23.76 -24.30
CA LEU A 457 -33.35 23.34 -22.99
C LEU A 457 -34.32 22.27 -22.49
N ARG A 458 -33.78 21.07 -22.22
CA ARG A 458 -34.51 19.94 -21.65
C ARG A 458 -34.08 19.73 -20.21
N VAL A 459 -35.05 19.74 -19.27
CA VAL A 459 -34.88 19.38 -17.88
C VAL A 459 -35.60 18.06 -17.62
N GLU A 460 -34.90 17.11 -17.04
CA GLU A 460 -35.41 15.82 -16.60
C GLU A 460 -35.30 15.75 -15.08
N LEU A 461 -36.41 15.52 -14.39
CA LEU A 461 -36.50 15.37 -12.95
C LEU A 461 -37.16 14.05 -12.59
N PRO A 462 -36.78 13.39 -11.48
CA PRO A 462 -37.46 12.18 -11.01
C PRO A 462 -38.93 12.49 -10.70
N ALA A 463 -39.83 11.63 -11.20
CA ALA A 463 -41.24 11.71 -10.83
C ALA A 463 -41.42 11.17 -9.40
N HIS A 464 -42.18 11.89 -8.57
CA HIS A 464 -42.59 11.44 -7.23
C HIS A 464 -44.00 10.91 -7.27
N GLY A 465 -44.24 9.76 -6.62
CA GLY A 465 -45.57 9.15 -6.56
C GLY A 465 -45.68 7.80 -7.26
N HIS A 466 -46.48 6.95 -6.68
CA HIS A 466 -46.66 5.55 -7.01
C HIS A 466 -47.00 5.32 -8.50
N ALA A 467 -46.34 4.27 -9.06
CA ALA A 467 -46.79 3.67 -10.31
C ALA A 467 -48.13 3.00 -10.11
#